data_59c962f065beb5348272c97e279c62c6
#
_entry.id   59c962f065beb5348272c97e279c62c6
#
_cell.length_a   1.000
_cell.length_b   1.000
_cell.length_c   1.000
_cell.angle_alpha   90.00
_cell.angle_beta   90.00
_cell.angle_gamma   90.00
#
_symmetry.space_group_name_H-M   'P 1'
#
loop_
_entity.id
_entity.type
_entity.pdbx_description
1 polymer ?
#
loop_
_entity_poly.entity_id
_entity_poly.type
_entity_poly.pdbx_seq_one_letter_code
_entity_poly.pdbx_strand_id
1 'polypeptide(L)'
;LLRVDPDAANKAMTEEELRTIVDVSHEDGVIESDEKKMIYNVFDLGDADAKDIMVPRVNVSFADVDSTYDDLISIFREDKFTRLPVYDESTDNVIGIVNVKDLLLLKDEDKEHFSIRNIMREPYFTYEHKNTANLFLEMRESSISLAIVLDEYGVTAGLITLEDLLEEIVGEIRDEYDSDEQDDIIILRNALLRSKVIEFLIFLSY
;
A
#
# COMPACT_ATOMS: atom_id res chain seq x y z
N LEU A 1 45.41 -24.18 27.91
CA LEU A 1 44.54 -24.45 26.77
C LEU A 1 43.18 -23.82 27.06
N LEU A 2 42.96 -22.60 26.55
CA LEU A 2 41.68 -21.95 26.56
C LEU A 2 40.78 -22.70 25.54
N ARG A 3 39.76 -23.38 26.04
CA ARG A 3 38.71 -23.99 25.23
C ARG A 3 37.80 -22.85 24.77
N VAL A 4 38.05 -22.33 23.57
CA VAL A 4 37.10 -21.44 22.88
C VAL A 4 36.03 -22.36 22.34
N ASP A 5 34.79 -22.18 22.81
CA ASP A 5 33.62 -22.90 22.35
C ASP A 5 33.28 -22.37 20.94
N PRO A 6 33.41 -23.19 19.85
CA PRO A 6 33.15 -22.70 18.49
C PRO A 6 31.69 -22.35 18.24
N ASP A 7 30.75 -22.81 19.10
CA ASP A 7 29.32 -22.50 18.97
C ASP A 7 28.91 -21.16 19.58
N ALA A 8 29.80 -20.50 20.34
CA ALA A 8 29.52 -19.16 20.90
C ALA A 8 29.55 -18.04 19.85
N ALA A 9 30.10 -18.30 18.65
CA ALA A 9 30.21 -17.32 17.58
C ALA A 9 28.99 -17.25 16.64
N ASN A 10 27.96 -18.12 16.83
CA ASN A 10 26.82 -18.24 15.92
C ASN A 10 25.48 -17.96 16.61
N LYS A 11 25.46 -17.15 17.65
CA LYS A 11 24.19 -16.68 18.21
C LYS A 11 23.65 -15.63 17.25
N ALA A 12 22.64 -15.99 16.46
CA ALA A 12 21.91 -15.03 15.64
C ALA A 12 21.40 -13.91 16.55
N MET A 13 21.70 -12.66 16.18
CA MET A 13 21.24 -11.49 16.90
C MET A 13 19.71 -11.46 16.91
N THR A 14 19.12 -11.20 18.05
CA THR A 14 17.66 -11.09 18.18
C THR A 14 17.20 -9.69 17.73
N GLU A 15 15.93 -9.56 17.39
CA GLU A 15 15.35 -8.26 17.06
C GLU A 15 15.48 -7.25 18.21
N GLU A 16 15.29 -7.74 19.45
CA GLU A 16 15.44 -6.92 20.66
C GLU A 16 16.88 -6.38 20.84
N GLU A 17 17.89 -7.17 20.47
CA GLU A 17 19.27 -6.74 20.44
C GLU A 17 19.52 -5.70 19.33
N LEU A 18 18.87 -5.87 18.16
CA LEU A 18 18.93 -4.88 17.07
C LEU A 18 18.26 -3.55 17.47
N ARG A 19 17.08 -3.59 18.09
CA ARG A 19 16.38 -2.41 18.62
C ARG A 19 17.27 -1.67 19.64
N THR A 20 17.93 -2.40 20.52
CA THR A 20 18.88 -1.81 21.50
C THR A 20 20.04 -1.09 20.80
N ILE A 21 20.62 -1.66 19.74
CA ILE A 21 21.69 -1.03 18.97
C ILE A 21 21.20 0.26 18.30
N VAL A 22 20.00 0.26 17.75
CA VAL A 22 19.39 1.44 17.14
C VAL A 22 19.17 2.55 18.18
N ASP A 23 18.70 2.19 19.39
CA ASP A 23 18.53 3.12 20.51
C ASP A 23 19.85 3.79 20.89
N VAL A 24 20.89 2.99 21.12
CA VAL A 24 22.23 3.51 21.47
C VAL A 24 22.78 4.40 20.35
N SER A 25 22.62 3.97 19.08
CA SER A 25 23.10 4.76 17.94
C SER A 25 22.37 6.11 17.82
N HIS A 26 21.09 6.16 18.21
CA HIS A 26 20.35 7.42 18.27
C HIS A 26 20.83 8.30 19.44
N GLU A 27 21.05 7.73 20.64
CA GLU A 27 21.57 8.46 21.80
C GLU A 27 22.95 9.06 21.52
N ASP A 28 23.79 8.34 20.76
CA ASP A 28 25.12 8.80 20.33
C ASP A 28 25.07 9.82 19.17
N GLY A 29 23.86 10.14 18.64
CA GLY A 29 23.66 11.10 17.56
C GLY A 29 24.10 10.60 16.18
N VAL A 30 24.23 9.28 15.99
CA VAL A 30 24.58 8.64 14.71
C VAL A 30 23.34 8.48 13.82
N ILE A 31 22.18 8.26 14.42
CA ILE A 31 20.88 8.06 13.77
C ILE A 31 19.92 9.17 14.23
N GLU A 32 19.22 9.81 13.28
CA GLU A 32 18.21 10.82 13.59
C GLU A 32 16.90 10.18 14.09
N SER A 33 16.02 10.97 14.72
CA SER A 33 14.75 10.48 15.29
C SER A 33 13.86 9.83 14.24
N ASP A 34 13.76 10.41 13.04
CA ASP A 34 12.91 9.90 11.96
C ASP A 34 13.50 8.62 11.37
N GLU A 35 14.82 8.53 11.23
CA GLU A 35 15.51 7.32 10.79
C GLU A 35 15.28 6.16 11.76
N LYS A 36 15.40 6.41 13.07
CA LYS A 36 15.09 5.45 14.12
C LYS A 36 13.66 4.95 14.02
N LYS A 37 12.68 5.86 13.82
CA LYS A 37 11.27 5.52 13.67
C LYS A 37 11.04 4.63 12.45
N MET A 38 11.63 4.96 11.30
CA MET A 38 11.52 4.13 10.09
C MET A 38 12.08 2.73 10.31
N ILE A 39 13.22 2.59 11.01
CA ILE A 39 13.80 1.27 11.32
C ILE A 39 12.84 0.46 12.19
N TYR A 40 12.21 1.05 13.19
CA TYR A 40 11.21 0.37 14.02
C TYR A 40 9.97 -0.02 13.22
N ASN A 41 9.47 0.87 12.37
CA ASN A 41 8.34 0.59 11.50
C ASN A 41 8.62 -0.60 10.55
N VAL A 42 9.86 -0.77 10.08
CA VAL A 42 10.25 -1.94 9.28
C VAL A 42 10.17 -3.25 10.08
N PHE A 43 10.55 -3.24 11.37
CA PHE A 43 10.37 -4.41 12.22
C PHE A 43 8.89 -4.71 12.44
N ASP A 44 8.10 -3.68 12.78
CA ASP A 44 6.67 -3.82 13.03
C ASP A 44 5.91 -4.31 11.77
N LEU A 45 6.30 -3.82 10.56
CA LEU A 45 5.77 -4.33 9.30
C LEU A 45 6.08 -5.82 9.09
N GLY A 46 7.24 -6.29 9.58
CA GLY A 46 7.63 -7.70 9.52
C GLY A 46 6.72 -8.61 10.36
N ASP A 47 6.09 -8.09 11.39
CA ASP A 47 5.24 -8.83 12.32
C ASP A 47 3.73 -8.70 12.02
N ALA A 48 3.34 -7.72 11.19
CA ALA A 48 1.95 -7.44 10.87
C ALA A 48 1.38 -8.37 9.78
N ASP A 49 0.07 -8.60 9.82
CA ASP A 49 -0.71 -9.26 8.79
C ASP A 49 -1.43 -8.23 7.89
N ALA A 50 -1.82 -8.64 6.69
CA ALA A 50 -2.53 -7.80 5.73
C ALA A 50 -3.81 -7.16 6.31
N LYS A 51 -4.55 -7.89 7.17
CA LYS A 51 -5.76 -7.40 7.85
C LYS A 51 -5.52 -6.19 8.75
N ASP A 52 -4.28 -6.03 9.27
CA ASP A 52 -3.94 -4.96 10.22
C ASP A 52 -3.74 -3.61 9.51
N ILE A 53 -3.44 -3.65 8.19
CA ILE A 53 -3.14 -2.48 7.36
C ILE A 53 -4.21 -2.21 6.30
N MET A 54 -4.99 -3.22 5.91
CA MET A 54 -5.98 -3.10 4.83
C MET A 54 -7.01 -2.00 5.09
N VAL A 55 -7.47 -1.37 4.02
CA VAL A 55 -8.72 -0.60 4.03
C VAL A 55 -9.87 -1.61 4.08
N PRO A 56 -10.67 -1.65 5.17
CA PRO A 56 -11.79 -2.58 5.28
C PRO A 56 -12.83 -2.34 4.18
N ARG A 57 -13.49 -3.40 3.71
CA ARG A 57 -14.49 -3.36 2.63
C ARG A 57 -15.54 -2.27 2.79
N VAL A 58 -15.98 -2.00 4.02
CA VAL A 58 -17.01 -0.98 4.30
C VAL A 58 -16.56 0.45 3.98
N ASN A 59 -15.24 0.68 3.85
CA ASN A 59 -14.63 1.96 3.53
C ASN A 59 -14.09 2.02 2.09
N VAL A 60 -14.29 0.95 1.30
CA VAL A 60 -13.83 0.87 -0.09
C VAL A 60 -14.93 1.35 -1.02
N SER A 61 -14.58 2.23 -1.96
CA SER A 61 -15.44 2.57 -3.09
C SER A 61 -15.27 1.53 -4.20
N PHE A 62 -16.38 1.01 -4.67
CA PHE A 62 -16.45 -0.01 -5.73
C PHE A 62 -17.19 0.51 -6.95
N ALA A 63 -16.92 -0.09 -8.10
CA ALA A 63 -17.68 0.08 -9.32
C ALA A 63 -18.46 -1.21 -9.63
N ASP A 64 -19.75 -1.09 -9.98
CA ASP A 64 -20.52 -2.20 -10.50
C ASP A 64 -20.05 -2.52 -11.93
N VAL A 65 -19.98 -3.80 -12.29
CA VAL A 65 -19.55 -4.24 -13.62
C VAL A 65 -20.45 -3.71 -14.75
N ASP A 66 -21.70 -3.41 -14.45
CA ASP A 66 -22.69 -2.84 -15.36
C ASP A 66 -22.74 -1.30 -15.34
N SER A 67 -21.86 -0.65 -14.57
CA SER A 67 -21.76 0.82 -14.54
C SER A 67 -21.47 1.40 -15.92
N THR A 68 -22.14 2.52 -16.22
CA THR A 68 -21.87 3.29 -17.44
C THR A 68 -20.57 4.10 -17.32
N TYR A 69 -20.09 4.63 -18.45
CA TYR A 69 -18.95 5.55 -18.48
C TYR A 69 -19.15 6.75 -17.54
N ASP A 70 -20.35 7.37 -17.57
CA ASP A 70 -20.68 8.56 -16.79
C ASP A 70 -20.76 8.25 -15.28
N ASP A 71 -21.25 7.05 -14.91
CA ASP A 71 -21.28 6.58 -13.53
C ASP A 71 -19.85 6.49 -12.97
N LEU A 72 -18.96 5.85 -13.73
CA LEU A 72 -17.54 5.72 -13.31
C LEU A 72 -16.84 7.06 -13.18
N ILE A 73 -17.04 7.97 -14.15
CA ILE A 73 -16.48 9.32 -14.08
C ILE A 73 -17.01 10.07 -12.85
N SER A 74 -18.27 9.85 -12.49
CA SER A 74 -18.85 10.47 -11.30
C SER A 74 -18.19 9.96 -10.03
N ILE A 75 -18.03 8.63 -9.88
CA ILE A 75 -17.34 8.00 -8.73
C ILE A 75 -15.89 8.52 -8.64
N PHE A 76 -15.13 8.49 -9.73
CA PHE A 76 -13.74 8.96 -9.72
C PHE A 76 -13.62 10.47 -9.40
N ARG A 77 -14.60 11.29 -9.78
CA ARG A 77 -14.61 12.72 -9.48
C ARG A 77 -14.92 12.99 -8.01
N GLU A 78 -15.85 12.24 -7.44
CA GLU A 78 -16.28 12.37 -6.05
C GLU A 78 -15.19 11.87 -5.09
N ASP A 79 -14.72 10.65 -5.30
CA ASP A 79 -13.80 9.96 -4.38
C ASP A 79 -12.32 10.29 -4.63
N LYS A 80 -11.99 10.83 -5.82
CA LYS A 80 -10.62 11.22 -6.23
C LYS A 80 -9.60 10.06 -6.20
N PHE A 81 -10.05 8.82 -6.22
CA PHE A 81 -9.17 7.66 -6.31
C PHE A 81 -8.59 7.48 -7.72
N THR A 82 -7.50 6.76 -7.84
CA THR A 82 -6.89 6.42 -9.14
C THR A 82 -7.42 5.11 -9.70
N ARG A 83 -7.85 4.20 -8.81
CA ARG A 83 -8.28 2.83 -9.13
C ARG A 83 -9.51 2.49 -8.31
N LEU A 84 -10.42 1.73 -8.92
CA LEU A 84 -11.59 1.19 -8.25
C LEU A 84 -11.67 -0.32 -8.48
N PRO A 85 -11.92 -1.13 -7.44
CA PRO A 85 -12.35 -2.51 -7.60
C PRO A 85 -13.69 -2.58 -8.32
N VAL A 86 -13.81 -3.54 -9.24
CA VAL A 86 -15.05 -3.82 -9.97
C VAL A 86 -15.65 -5.10 -9.43
N TYR A 87 -16.91 -5.04 -9.03
CA TYR A 87 -17.64 -6.21 -8.53
C TYR A 87 -18.72 -6.66 -9.50
N ASP A 88 -19.11 -7.94 -9.36
CA ASP A 88 -20.24 -8.56 -10.07
C ASP A 88 -21.24 -9.07 -9.03
N GLU A 89 -22.50 -8.67 -9.10
CA GLU A 89 -23.61 -8.95 -8.18
C GLU A 89 -23.42 -8.41 -6.75
N SER A 90 -22.26 -8.56 -6.15
CA SER A 90 -21.97 -8.15 -4.77
C SER A 90 -20.52 -7.68 -4.63
N THR A 91 -20.27 -6.72 -3.74
CA THR A 91 -18.91 -6.28 -3.35
C THR A 91 -18.07 -7.38 -2.70
N ASP A 92 -18.70 -8.53 -2.38
CA ASP A 92 -18.00 -9.74 -1.95
C ASP A 92 -17.22 -10.38 -3.10
N ASN A 93 -17.65 -10.14 -4.35
CA ASN A 93 -17.11 -10.76 -5.56
C ASN A 93 -16.44 -9.70 -6.45
N VAL A 94 -15.21 -9.38 -6.17
CA VAL A 94 -14.40 -8.48 -7.01
C VAL A 94 -13.86 -9.27 -8.20
N ILE A 95 -14.16 -8.79 -9.41
CA ILE A 95 -13.78 -9.45 -10.68
C ILE A 95 -12.75 -8.67 -11.48
N GLY A 96 -12.45 -7.43 -11.10
CA GLY A 96 -11.50 -6.59 -11.83
C GLY A 96 -11.09 -5.33 -11.08
N ILE A 97 -10.14 -4.61 -11.66
CA ILE A 97 -9.70 -3.28 -11.23
C ILE A 97 -9.78 -2.35 -12.44
N VAL A 98 -10.47 -1.22 -12.31
CA VAL A 98 -10.49 -0.16 -13.32
C VAL A 98 -9.60 1.00 -12.89
N ASN A 99 -8.84 1.55 -13.83
CA ASN A 99 -7.98 2.71 -13.59
C ASN A 99 -8.56 3.94 -14.30
N VAL A 100 -8.64 5.07 -13.61
CA VAL A 100 -9.13 6.34 -14.18
C VAL A 100 -8.40 6.73 -15.48
N LYS A 101 -7.10 6.40 -15.59
CA LYS A 101 -6.31 6.70 -16.80
C LYS A 101 -6.84 5.93 -18.02
N ASP A 102 -7.30 4.70 -17.85
CA ASP A 102 -7.82 3.89 -18.94
C ASP A 102 -9.15 4.48 -19.45
N LEU A 103 -9.98 5.04 -18.56
CA LEU A 103 -11.19 5.80 -18.94
C LEU A 103 -10.88 7.07 -19.71
N LEU A 104 -9.88 7.84 -19.28
CA LEU A 104 -9.50 9.09 -19.91
C LEU A 104 -8.91 8.91 -21.33
N LEU A 105 -8.39 7.73 -21.63
CA LEU A 105 -7.81 7.39 -22.94
C LEU A 105 -8.82 6.84 -23.93
N LEU A 106 -10.07 6.60 -23.53
CA LEU A 106 -11.13 6.13 -24.44
C LEU A 106 -11.50 7.21 -25.48
N LYS A 107 -11.67 6.77 -26.72
CA LYS A 107 -12.19 7.64 -27.79
C LYS A 107 -13.70 7.82 -27.65
N ASP A 108 -14.24 8.89 -28.21
CA ASP A 108 -15.66 9.17 -28.11
C ASP A 108 -16.54 8.07 -28.74
N GLU A 109 -16.05 7.43 -29.80
CA GLU A 109 -16.71 6.28 -30.45
C GLU A 109 -16.84 5.07 -29.49
N ASP A 110 -15.83 4.86 -28.63
CA ASP A 110 -15.80 3.75 -27.67
C ASP A 110 -16.72 4.00 -26.46
N LYS A 111 -17.04 5.26 -26.16
CA LYS A 111 -17.92 5.64 -25.05
C LYS A 111 -19.39 5.28 -25.31
N GLU A 112 -19.84 5.29 -26.57
CA GLU A 112 -21.23 4.91 -26.94
C GLU A 112 -21.51 3.41 -26.70
N HIS A 113 -20.47 2.58 -26.76
CA HIS A 113 -20.54 1.14 -26.56
C HIS A 113 -19.68 0.69 -25.39
N PHE A 114 -19.57 1.56 -24.37
CA PHE A 114 -18.73 1.32 -23.21
C PHE A 114 -19.15 0.06 -22.45
N SER A 115 -18.13 -0.74 -22.07
CA SER A 115 -18.28 -1.83 -21.12
C SER A 115 -17.03 -1.87 -20.24
N ILE A 116 -17.23 -1.85 -18.94
CA ILE A 116 -16.16 -1.90 -17.96
C ILE A 116 -15.31 -3.17 -18.11
N ARG A 117 -15.91 -4.28 -18.54
CA ARG A 117 -15.24 -5.57 -18.81
C ARG A 117 -14.13 -5.46 -19.86
N ASN A 118 -14.22 -4.48 -20.77
CA ASN A 118 -13.22 -4.30 -21.84
C ASN A 118 -11.97 -3.54 -21.37
N ILE A 119 -12.06 -2.83 -20.26
CA ILE A 119 -10.98 -1.95 -19.76
C ILE A 119 -10.46 -2.37 -18.38
N MET A 120 -11.22 -3.19 -17.64
CA MET A 120 -10.77 -3.68 -16.34
C MET A 120 -9.59 -4.64 -16.50
N ARG A 121 -8.76 -4.68 -15.48
CA ARG A 121 -7.60 -5.58 -15.37
C ARG A 121 -7.90 -6.66 -14.34
N GLU A 122 -7.22 -7.79 -14.45
CA GLU A 122 -7.31 -8.87 -13.46
C GLU A 122 -6.87 -8.34 -12.08
N PRO A 123 -7.64 -8.61 -11.01
CA PRO A 123 -7.27 -8.22 -9.67
C PRO A 123 -6.19 -9.17 -9.12
N TYR A 124 -5.29 -8.63 -8.35
CA TYR A 124 -4.39 -9.44 -7.54
C TYR A 124 -5.05 -9.71 -6.18
N PHE A 125 -5.12 -10.98 -5.80
CA PHE A 125 -5.71 -11.40 -4.54
C PHE A 125 -4.64 -11.81 -3.52
N THR A 126 -4.88 -11.45 -2.27
CA THR A 126 -4.13 -11.90 -1.10
C THR A 126 -5.11 -12.30 0.00
N TYR A 127 -4.60 -12.72 1.17
CA TYR A 127 -5.43 -13.17 2.29
C TYR A 127 -5.14 -12.32 3.53
N GLU A 128 -6.11 -12.24 4.45
CA GLU A 128 -6.03 -11.45 5.68
C GLU A 128 -4.78 -11.75 6.51
N HIS A 129 -4.37 -13.02 6.58
CA HIS A 129 -3.18 -13.46 7.33
C HIS A 129 -1.88 -13.50 6.51
N LYS A 130 -1.86 -12.84 5.38
CA LYS A 130 -0.61 -12.65 4.62
C LYS A 130 0.28 -11.68 5.35
N ASN A 131 1.51 -12.10 5.66
CA ASN A 131 2.52 -11.22 6.23
C ASN A 131 2.79 -10.02 5.32
N THR A 132 2.76 -8.82 5.89
CA THR A 132 2.80 -7.55 5.14
C THR A 132 4.13 -7.29 4.46
N ALA A 133 5.26 -7.67 5.07
CA ALA A 133 6.58 -7.53 4.44
C ALA A 133 6.69 -8.42 3.19
N ASN A 134 6.17 -9.65 3.25
CA ASN A 134 6.14 -10.54 2.09
C ASN A 134 5.19 -10.01 1.01
N LEU A 135 4.02 -9.50 1.41
CA LEU A 135 3.06 -8.90 0.48
C LEU A 135 3.68 -7.70 -0.25
N PHE A 136 4.37 -6.83 0.49
CA PHE A 136 5.08 -5.68 -0.08
C PHE A 136 6.09 -6.10 -1.16
N LEU A 137 6.92 -7.12 -0.87
CA LEU A 137 7.90 -7.63 -1.83
C LEU A 137 7.24 -8.21 -3.07
N GLU A 138 6.18 -9.02 -2.92
CA GLU A 138 5.43 -9.61 -4.03
C GLU A 138 4.78 -8.54 -4.91
N MET A 139 4.11 -7.55 -4.31
CA MET A 139 3.48 -6.44 -5.04
C MET A 139 4.51 -5.62 -5.81
N ARG A 140 5.66 -5.32 -5.18
CA ARG A 140 6.75 -4.57 -5.81
C ARG A 140 7.35 -5.33 -7.00
N GLU A 141 7.71 -6.61 -6.81
CA GLU A 141 8.32 -7.44 -7.85
C GLU A 141 7.40 -7.66 -9.06
N SER A 142 6.09 -7.78 -8.79
CA SER A 142 5.07 -7.98 -9.82
C SER A 142 4.49 -6.67 -10.37
N SER A 143 4.98 -5.51 -9.92
CA SER A 143 4.46 -4.17 -10.29
C SER A 143 2.95 -4.03 -10.04
N ILE A 144 2.47 -4.62 -8.95
CA ILE A 144 1.08 -4.57 -8.50
C ILE A 144 0.95 -3.41 -7.52
N SER A 145 0.03 -2.49 -7.79
CA SER A 145 -0.20 -1.31 -6.96
C SER A 145 -1.43 -1.44 -6.04
N LEU A 146 -2.30 -2.43 -6.26
CA LEU A 146 -3.48 -2.68 -5.45
C LEU A 146 -3.76 -4.19 -5.37
N ALA A 147 -3.94 -4.69 -4.17
CA ALA A 147 -4.30 -6.07 -3.85
C ALA A 147 -5.68 -6.12 -3.19
N ILE A 148 -6.52 -7.06 -3.60
CA ILE A 148 -7.79 -7.38 -2.93
C ILE A 148 -7.48 -8.39 -1.83
N VAL A 149 -7.93 -8.11 -0.61
CA VAL A 149 -7.76 -8.98 0.55
C VAL A 149 -9.00 -9.85 0.71
N LEU A 150 -8.80 -11.15 0.77
CA LEU A 150 -9.85 -12.14 0.97
C LEU A 150 -9.80 -12.69 2.40
N ASP A 151 -10.98 -12.95 2.97
CA ASP A 151 -11.15 -13.69 4.19
C ASP A 151 -10.96 -15.21 4.00
N GLU A 152 -11.18 -15.99 5.06
CA GLU A 152 -11.09 -17.46 5.06
C GLU A 152 -12.17 -18.15 4.19
N TYR A 153 -13.22 -17.44 3.82
CA TYR A 153 -14.30 -17.94 2.94
C TYR A 153 -14.10 -17.54 1.49
N GLY A 154 -13.05 -16.78 1.18
CA GLY A 154 -12.78 -16.26 -0.16
C GLY A 154 -13.63 -15.04 -0.54
N VAL A 155 -14.21 -14.36 0.46
CA VAL A 155 -14.99 -13.14 0.30
C VAL A 155 -14.06 -11.93 0.45
N THR A 156 -14.35 -10.86 -0.27
CA THR A 156 -13.57 -9.61 -0.15
C THR A 156 -13.71 -9.02 1.26
N ALA A 157 -12.61 -9.00 2.01
CA ALA A 157 -12.50 -8.37 3.32
C ALA A 157 -12.10 -6.89 3.21
N GLY A 158 -11.29 -6.54 2.21
CA GLY A 158 -10.81 -5.19 1.99
C GLY A 158 -9.85 -5.10 0.81
N LEU A 159 -9.04 -4.05 0.79
CA LEU A 159 -7.94 -3.89 -0.15
C LEU A 159 -6.71 -3.29 0.54
N ILE A 160 -5.55 -3.48 -0.08
CA ILE A 160 -4.29 -2.85 0.32
C ILE A 160 -3.66 -2.27 -0.94
N THR A 161 -3.14 -1.05 -0.84
CA THR A 161 -2.30 -0.47 -1.88
C THR A 161 -0.82 -0.57 -1.52
N LEU A 162 0.05 -0.47 -2.53
CA LEU A 162 1.49 -0.40 -2.29
C LEU A 162 1.87 0.86 -1.51
N GLU A 163 1.10 1.92 -1.74
CA GLU A 163 1.21 3.19 -1.05
C GLU A 163 0.94 3.04 0.46
N ASP A 164 -0.09 2.29 0.87
CA ASP A 164 -0.41 2.03 2.28
C ASP A 164 0.75 1.28 2.98
N LEU A 165 1.29 0.24 2.33
CA LEU A 165 2.44 -0.51 2.86
C LEU A 165 3.70 0.35 2.99
N LEU A 166 3.92 1.31 2.09
CA LEU A 166 5.02 2.28 2.20
C LEU A 166 4.78 3.28 3.33
N GLU A 167 3.54 3.71 3.53
CA GLU A 167 3.17 4.62 4.61
C GLU A 167 3.44 4.02 5.99
N GLU A 168 3.23 2.71 6.15
CA GLU A 168 3.60 2.00 7.38
C GLU A 168 5.11 2.08 7.68
N ILE A 169 5.97 2.07 6.67
CA ILE A 169 7.43 2.19 6.84
C ILE A 169 7.84 3.63 7.16
N VAL A 170 7.39 4.57 6.32
CA VAL A 170 7.84 5.97 6.38
C VAL A 170 7.11 6.74 7.49
N GLY A 171 5.90 6.30 7.86
CA GLY A 171 4.98 7.03 8.74
C GLY A 171 4.34 8.21 8.02
N GLU A 172 3.41 8.87 8.70
CA GLU A 172 2.86 10.14 8.21
C GLU A 172 4.00 11.16 8.07
N ILE A 173 4.25 11.62 6.86
CA ILE A 173 5.21 12.70 6.60
C ILE A 173 4.55 14.00 7.04
N ARG A 174 4.77 14.37 8.31
CA ARG A 174 4.34 15.66 8.85
C ARG A 174 5.42 16.69 8.54
N ASP A 175 5.04 17.81 7.93
CA ASP A 175 5.93 18.96 7.77
C ASP A 175 5.96 19.77 9.08
N GLU A 176 7.11 20.36 9.41
CA GLU A 176 7.32 21.19 10.60
C GLU A 176 6.36 22.42 10.66
N TYR A 177 5.58 22.66 9.60
CA TYR A 177 4.64 23.76 9.46
C TYR A 177 3.17 23.37 9.62
N ASP A 178 2.82 22.11 9.94
CA ASP A 178 1.45 21.59 9.95
C ASP A 178 0.64 21.93 11.23
N SER A 179 1.04 22.92 12.01
CA SER A 179 0.31 23.25 13.24
C SER A 179 -1.02 24.00 13.03
N ASP A 180 -1.33 24.53 11.82
CA ASP A 180 -2.50 25.41 11.63
C ASP A 180 -3.19 25.40 10.24
N GLU A 181 -2.95 24.43 9.32
CA GLU A 181 -3.63 24.44 8.01
C GLU A 181 -4.58 23.24 7.79
N GLN A 182 -5.76 23.58 7.25
CA GLN A 182 -6.91 22.70 7.04
C GLN A 182 -6.65 21.53 6.08
N ASP A 183 -7.30 20.39 6.34
CA ASP A 183 -7.17 19.05 5.70
C ASP A 183 -7.07 18.98 4.17
N ASP A 184 -7.58 19.95 3.43
CA ASP A 184 -7.61 19.92 1.95
C ASP A 184 -6.25 20.13 1.26
N ILE A 185 -5.29 20.81 1.92
CA ILE A 185 -3.94 21.06 1.37
C ILE A 185 -3.04 19.83 1.62
N ILE A 186 -3.29 19.11 2.69
CA ILE A 186 -2.54 17.90 3.06
C ILE A 186 -2.72 16.80 1.99
N ILE A 187 -3.92 16.62 1.46
CA ILE A 187 -4.23 15.59 0.45
C ILE A 187 -3.48 15.84 -0.86
N LEU A 188 -3.42 17.10 -1.34
CA LEU A 188 -2.72 17.45 -2.58
C LEU A 188 -1.19 17.34 -2.43
N ARG A 189 -0.65 17.68 -1.26
CA ARG A 189 0.78 17.62 -0.97
C ARG A 189 1.26 16.19 -0.79
N ASN A 190 0.50 15.34 -0.11
CA ASN A 190 0.78 13.92 0.03
C ASN A 190 0.78 13.20 -1.31
N ALA A 191 -0.12 13.55 -2.24
CA ALA A 191 -0.11 13.02 -3.61
C ALA A 191 1.17 13.41 -4.38
N LEU A 192 1.71 14.61 -4.16
CA LEU A 192 2.91 15.12 -4.83
C LEU A 192 4.20 14.51 -4.23
N LEU A 193 4.24 14.30 -2.92
CA LEU A 193 5.36 13.66 -2.21
C LEU A 193 5.42 12.16 -2.50
N ARG A 194 4.26 11.47 -2.54
CA ARG A 194 4.14 10.07 -2.97
C ARG A 194 4.73 9.88 -4.37
N SER A 195 4.48 10.79 -5.29
CA SER A 195 5.07 10.76 -6.64
C SER A 195 6.61 10.86 -6.61
N LYS A 196 7.17 11.72 -5.77
CA LYS A 196 8.64 11.90 -5.65
C LYS A 196 9.34 10.74 -4.94
N VAL A 197 8.70 10.15 -3.92
CA VAL A 197 9.24 8.96 -3.23
C VAL A 197 9.25 7.76 -4.18
N ILE A 198 8.21 7.59 -5.00
CA ILE A 198 8.15 6.54 -6.02
C ILE A 198 9.24 6.76 -7.08
N GLU A 199 9.46 7.99 -7.56
CA GLU A 199 10.56 8.31 -8.48
C GLU A 199 11.94 8.02 -7.87
N PHE A 200 12.15 8.34 -6.59
CA PHE A 200 13.39 8.06 -5.87
C PHE A 200 13.62 6.55 -5.68
N LEU A 201 12.58 5.78 -5.35
CA LEU A 201 12.66 4.32 -5.21
C LEU A 201 12.89 3.63 -6.56
N ILE A 202 12.31 4.15 -7.65
CA ILE A 202 12.58 3.68 -9.03
C ILE A 202 14.05 3.98 -9.40
N PHE A 203 14.57 5.14 -9.04
CA PHE A 203 15.97 5.50 -9.29
C PHE A 203 16.97 4.60 -8.55
N LEU A 204 16.64 4.12 -7.35
CA LEU A 204 17.48 3.19 -6.58
C LEU A 204 17.40 1.72 -7.09
N SER A 205 16.48 1.41 -7.99
CA SER A 205 16.30 0.06 -8.57
C SER A 205 17.06 -0.16 -9.88
N TYR A 206 17.80 0.86 -10.37
CA TYR A 206 18.74 0.79 -11.50
C TYR A 206 20.19 0.86 -11.01
#